data_4ff0335746ee2e91e1aeaff60756680c
#
_entry.id   4ff0335746ee2e91e1aeaff60756680c
#
_cell.length_a   1.000
_cell.length_b   1.000
_cell.length_c   1.000
_cell.angle_alpha   90.00
_cell.angle_beta   90.00
_cell.angle_gamma   90.00
#
_symmetry.space_group_name_H-M   'P 1'
#
loop_
_entity.id
_entity.type
_entity.pdbx_description
1 polymer ?
#
loop_
_entity_poly.entity_id
_entity_poly.type
_entity_poly.pdbx_seq_one_letter_code
_entity_poly.pdbx_strand_id
1 'polypeptide(L)'
;MTHLSGHDRSEILLLLEVVDDYVGADKPVRVIDAFVDGLDLAAASFSRVEPRVTGRPGNAPADLLKLYIYGYLNRVRSSRRLEAETHRNIEVIWLLRHLKPDFKTIADFRRDNRNAFRQVFREFVLLCRQLNLFGRELLAVDGTRIKAVNNKDRNFTRASLTPRPAPMSSASWSLAA
;
A
#
# COMPACT_ATOMS: atom_id res chain seq x y z
N MET A 1 24.35 -5.12 16.13
CA MET A 1 23.27 -6.13 16.08
C MET A 1 22.66 -6.09 14.71
N THR A 2 22.18 -7.20 14.20
CA THR A 2 21.49 -7.30 12.90
C THR A 2 19.99 -7.25 13.08
N HIS A 3 19.24 -7.04 12.00
CA HIS A 3 17.80 -7.28 12.00
C HIS A 3 17.49 -8.76 12.21
N LEU A 4 16.25 -9.08 12.59
CA LEU A 4 15.76 -10.46 12.54
C LEU A 4 15.82 -10.91 11.09
N SER A 5 16.52 -12.01 10.82
CA SER A 5 16.51 -12.65 9.52
C SER A 5 15.53 -13.81 9.52
N GLY A 6 14.85 -13.99 8.40
CA GLY A 6 13.99 -15.16 8.20
C GLY A 6 14.83 -16.40 7.86
N HIS A 7 14.16 -17.55 7.83
CA HIS A 7 14.74 -18.80 7.35
C HIS A 7 15.05 -18.74 5.86
N ASP A 8 16.01 -19.54 5.42
CA ASP A 8 16.25 -19.72 4.01
C ASP A 8 15.00 -20.41 3.38
N ARG A 9 14.57 -19.93 2.23
CA ARG A 9 13.41 -20.48 1.50
C ARG A 9 13.67 -21.88 0.95
N SER A 10 14.93 -22.22 0.76
CA SER A 10 15.41 -23.53 0.33
C SER A 10 15.74 -24.47 1.49
N GLU A 11 15.61 -24.02 2.74
CA GLU A 11 15.86 -24.85 3.92
C GLU A 11 14.83 -25.98 4.00
N ILE A 12 15.31 -27.21 4.01
CA ILE A 12 14.48 -28.40 4.16
C ILE A 12 14.00 -28.48 5.61
N LEU A 13 12.72 -28.21 5.81
CA LEU A 13 12.06 -28.41 7.09
C LEU A 13 11.84 -29.91 7.34
N LEU A 14 11.55 -30.29 8.59
CA LEU A 14 11.34 -31.69 9.01
C LEU A 14 10.31 -32.50 8.16
N LEU A 15 9.48 -31.81 7.38
CA LEU A 15 8.46 -32.40 6.50
C LEU A 15 8.90 -32.57 5.04
N LEU A 16 10.19 -32.47 4.73
CA LEU A 16 10.78 -32.69 3.39
C LEU A 16 10.27 -31.77 2.26
N GLU A 17 9.49 -30.74 2.56
CA GLU A 17 8.94 -29.84 1.53
C GLU A 17 9.52 -28.45 1.71
N VAL A 18 10.01 -27.87 0.61
CA VAL A 18 10.55 -26.51 0.59
C VAL A 18 9.39 -25.55 0.35
N VAL A 19 9.28 -24.46 1.13
CA VAL A 19 8.19 -23.48 0.97
C VAL A 19 8.18 -22.87 -0.44
N ASP A 20 9.32 -22.86 -1.11
CA ASP A 20 9.48 -22.38 -2.49
C ASP A 20 8.67 -23.21 -3.50
N ASP A 21 8.47 -24.49 -3.25
CA ASP A 21 7.72 -25.40 -4.12
C ASP A 21 6.21 -25.09 -4.15
N TYR A 22 5.70 -24.46 -3.07
CA TYR A 22 4.29 -24.08 -2.97
C TYR A 22 3.96 -22.74 -3.65
N VAL A 23 4.98 -21.97 -4.03
CA VAL A 23 4.80 -20.65 -4.64
C VAL A 23 5.29 -20.69 -6.09
N GLY A 24 4.37 -20.88 -7.04
CA GLY A 24 4.69 -20.93 -8.46
C GLY A 24 5.45 -19.70 -8.97
N ALA A 25 6.20 -19.86 -10.04
CA ALA A 25 7.02 -18.79 -10.63
C ALA A 25 6.19 -17.59 -11.13
N ASP A 26 4.93 -17.81 -11.46
CA ASP A 26 3.97 -16.82 -11.96
C ASP A 26 3.26 -16.02 -10.87
N LYS A 27 3.51 -16.34 -9.61
CA LYS A 27 2.81 -15.71 -8.48
C LYS A 27 3.23 -14.25 -8.26
N PRO A 28 2.25 -13.34 -8.04
CA PRO A 28 2.53 -11.92 -7.79
C PRO A 28 3.48 -11.65 -6.63
N VAL A 29 3.56 -12.55 -5.64
CA VAL A 29 4.45 -12.39 -4.49
C VAL A 29 5.93 -12.40 -4.89
N ARG A 30 6.29 -13.10 -5.97
CA ARG A 30 7.66 -13.09 -6.49
C ARG A 30 8.02 -11.74 -7.10
N VAL A 31 7.05 -11.07 -7.73
CA VAL A 31 7.22 -9.71 -8.24
C VAL A 31 7.40 -8.71 -7.08
N ILE A 32 6.62 -8.88 -5.99
CA ILE A 32 6.77 -8.06 -4.78
C ILE A 32 8.17 -8.22 -4.20
N ASP A 33 8.63 -9.45 -4.09
CA ASP A 33 9.94 -9.78 -3.53
C ASP A 33 11.06 -9.11 -4.33
N ALA A 34 11.10 -9.38 -5.64
CA ALA A 34 12.10 -8.80 -6.55
C ALA A 34 12.05 -7.27 -6.60
N PHE A 35 10.85 -6.68 -6.57
CA PHE A 35 10.68 -5.23 -6.57
C PHE A 35 11.30 -4.60 -5.31
N VAL A 36 10.96 -5.13 -4.12
CA VAL A 36 11.45 -4.55 -2.86
C VAL A 36 12.94 -4.78 -2.68
N ASP A 37 13.46 -5.94 -3.09
CA ASP A 37 14.89 -6.24 -3.02
C ASP A 37 15.73 -5.36 -3.95
N GLY A 38 15.12 -4.84 -5.03
CA GLY A 38 15.73 -3.86 -5.94
C GLY A 38 15.67 -2.40 -5.45
N LEU A 39 14.98 -2.11 -4.33
CA LEU A 39 14.84 -0.74 -3.80
C LEU A 39 15.99 -0.35 -2.87
N ASP A 40 16.50 0.87 -3.04
CA ASP A 40 17.30 1.53 -2.00
C ASP A 40 16.38 2.18 -0.97
N LEU A 41 16.11 1.47 0.12
CA LEU A 41 15.23 1.94 1.20
C LEU A 41 15.79 3.14 1.96
N ALA A 42 17.11 3.31 1.99
CA ALA A 42 17.74 4.47 2.61
C ALA A 42 17.50 5.72 1.76
N ALA A 43 17.72 5.63 0.45
CA ALA A 43 17.42 6.70 -0.50
C ALA A 43 15.91 7.04 -0.52
N ALA A 44 15.03 6.04 -0.35
CA ALA A 44 13.59 6.22 -0.21
C ALA A 44 13.15 6.80 1.15
N SER A 45 14.11 7.13 2.03
CA SER A 45 13.87 7.76 3.34
C SER A 45 13.04 6.89 4.31
N PHE A 46 13.17 5.57 4.25
CA PHE A 46 12.61 4.71 5.26
C PHE A 46 13.37 4.83 6.58
N SER A 47 12.65 4.89 7.68
CA SER A 47 13.23 4.85 9.02
C SER A 47 13.68 3.44 9.37
N ARG A 48 14.72 3.34 10.22
CA ARG A 48 15.20 2.06 10.77
C ARG A 48 15.78 1.11 9.72
N VAL A 49 16.29 1.63 8.60
CA VAL A 49 16.99 0.82 7.60
C VAL A 49 18.26 0.23 8.23
N GLU A 50 18.97 1.04 9.02
CA GLU A 50 20.10 0.55 9.80
C GLU A 50 19.62 -0.08 11.12
N PRO A 51 20.11 -1.28 11.46
CA PRO A 51 19.77 -1.94 12.71
C PRO A 51 20.30 -1.15 13.91
N ARG A 52 19.56 -1.14 15.00
CA ARG A 52 20.02 -0.53 16.24
C ARG A 52 21.23 -1.27 16.80
N VAL A 53 22.14 -0.53 17.40
CA VAL A 53 23.37 -1.08 18.01
C VAL A 53 23.05 -1.94 19.22
N THR A 54 21.98 -1.63 19.97
CA THR A 54 21.58 -2.29 21.20
C THR A 54 20.09 -2.62 21.22
N GLY A 55 19.69 -3.63 21.97
CA GLY A 55 18.30 -4.04 22.18
C GLY A 55 17.91 -5.28 21.35
N ARG A 56 16.63 -5.66 21.43
CA ARG A 56 16.10 -6.79 20.65
C ARG A 56 16.15 -6.46 19.15
N PRO A 57 16.61 -7.39 18.30
CA PRO A 57 16.56 -7.23 16.85
C PRO A 57 15.15 -6.89 16.37
N GLY A 58 15.01 -5.87 15.52
CA GLY A 58 13.74 -5.51 14.89
C GLY A 58 13.56 -6.23 13.56
N ASN A 59 12.31 -6.22 13.04
CA ASN A 59 12.06 -6.68 11.69
C ASN A 59 12.71 -5.72 10.68
N ALA A 60 13.24 -6.25 9.60
CA ALA A 60 13.78 -5.44 8.53
C ALA A 60 12.68 -4.61 7.86
N PRO A 61 12.92 -3.33 7.54
CA PRO A 61 11.96 -2.50 6.79
C PRO A 61 11.53 -3.12 5.47
N ALA A 62 12.42 -3.84 4.78
CA ALA A 62 12.11 -4.55 3.55
C ALA A 62 10.99 -5.59 3.75
N ASP A 63 11.08 -6.43 4.79
CA ASP A 63 10.08 -7.46 5.05
C ASP A 63 8.70 -6.85 5.37
N LEU A 64 8.69 -5.78 6.18
CA LEU A 64 7.45 -5.06 6.48
C LEU A 64 6.85 -4.37 5.25
N LEU A 65 7.68 -3.84 4.35
CA LEU A 65 7.24 -3.24 3.10
C LEU A 65 6.64 -4.30 2.17
N LYS A 66 7.30 -5.46 2.02
CA LYS A 66 6.78 -6.62 1.26
C LYS A 66 5.38 -7.00 1.74
N LEU A 67 5.19 -7.11 3.07
CA LEU A 67 3.91 -7.43 3.67
C LEU A 67 2.82 -6.38 3.35
N TYR A 68 3.16 -5.10 3.36
CA TYR A 68 2.22 -4.04 3.02
C TYR A 68 1.83 -4.04 1.55
N ILE A 69 2.77 -4.26 0.63
CA ILE A 69 2.49 -4.36 -0.80
C ILE A 69 1.58 -5.56 -1.07
N TYR A 70 1.86 -6.72 -0.43
CA TYR A 70 0.98 -7.88 -0.46
C TYR A 70 -0.44 -7.52 0.01
N GLY A 71 -0.54 -6.84 1.15
CA GLY A 71 -1.83 -6.40 1.70
C GLY A 71 -2.58 -5.45 0.75
N TYR A 72 -1.89 -4.57 0.06
CA TYR A 72 -2.47 -3.67 -0.94
C TYR A 72 -3.08 -4.46 -2.11
N LEU A 73 -2.32 -5.38 -2.70
CA LEU A 73 -2.79 -6.21 -3.82
C LEU A 73 -3.99 -7.08 -3.43
N ASN A 74 -3.94 -7.68 -2.24
CA ASN A 74 -4.97 -8.59 -1.74
C ASN A 74 -6.09 -7.89 -0.94
N ARG A 75 -6.12 -6.54 -0.95
CA ARG A 75 -7.14 -5.73 -0.24
C ARG A 75 -7.19 -5.97 1.28
N VAL A 76 -6.11 -6.45 1.87
CA VAL A 76 -5.95 -6.63 3.32
C VAL A 76 -5.51 -5.31 3.94
N ARG A 77 -6.44 -4.55 4.53
CA ARG A 77 -6.19 -3.17 5.00
C ARG A 77 -5.87 -3.06 6.49
N SER A 78 -6.10 -4.11 7.25
CA SER A 78 -5.92 -4.12 8.71
C SER A 78 -4.60 -4.76 9.09
N SER A 79 -3.82 -4.13 9.99
CA SER A 79 -2.58 -4.68 10.52
C SER A 79 -2.77 -6.02 11.24
N ARG A 80 -3.89 -6.19 11.96
CA ARG A 80 -4.24 -7.48 12.60
C ARG A 80 -4.55 -8.57 11.57
N ARG A 81 -5.17 -8.20 10.44
CA ARG A 81 -5.39 -9.18 9.36
C ARG A 81 -4.08 -9.52 8.65
N LEU A 82 -3.19 -8.54 8.46
CA LEU A 82 -1.85 -8.80 7.91
C LEU A 82 -1.05 -9.74 8.81
N GLU A 83 -1.07 -9.52 10.13
CA GLU A 83 -0.49 -10.46 11.10
C GLU A 83 -1.08 -11.87 10.95
N ALA A 84 -2.42 -12.01 10.86
CA ALA A 84 -3.05 -13.30 10.65
C ALA A 84 -2.60 -13.99 9.35
N GLU A 85 -2.37 -13.24 8.26
CA GLU A 85 -1.84 -13.79 7.01
C GLU A 85 -0.41 -14.36 7.18
N THR A 86 0.44 -13.79 8.04
CA THR A 86 1.79 -14.31 8.30
C THR A 86 1.79 -15.69 8.96
N HIS A 87 0.67 -16.11 9.54
CA HIS A 87 0.52 -17.41 10.20
C HIS A 87 -0.12 -18.49 9.33
N ARG A 88 -0.94 -18.11 8.35
CA ARG A 88 -1.82 -19.04 7.64
C ARG A 88 -1.66 -19.03 6.11
N ASN A 89 -1.08 -17.98 5.56
CA ASN A 89 -0.97 -17.83 4.12
C ASN A 89 0.41 -18.21 3.64
N ILE A 90 0.49 -19.25 2.82
CA ILE A 90 1.76 -19.79 2.34
C ILE A 90 2.57 -18.78 1.52
N GLU A 91 1.89 -17.93 0.73
CA GLU A 91 2.56 -16.89 -0.06
C GLU A 91 3.20 -15.83 0.85
N VAL A 92 2.54 -15.48 1.97
CA VAL A 92 3.08 -14.53 2.96
C VAL A 92 4.20 -15.17 3.79
N ILE A 93 4.04 -16.44 4.14
CA ILE A 93 5.07 -17.22 4.84
C ILE A 93 6.34 -17.28 3.98
N TRP A 94 6.19 -17.55 2.68
CA TRP A 94 7.28 -17.53 1.72
C TRP A 94 7.93 -16.15 1.62
N LEU A 95 7.11 -15.10 1.45
CA LEU A 95 7.55 -13.72 1.25
C LEU A 95 8.38 -13.21 2.44
N LEU A 96 7.94 -13.54 3.65
CA LEU A 96 8.56 -13.10 4.91
C LEU A 96 9.54 -14.13 5.50
N ARG A 97 9.82 -15.23 4.80
CA ARG A 97 10.76 -16.26 5.29
C ARG A 97 10.43 -16.71 6.71
N HIS A 98 9.16 -17.06 6.95
CA HIS A 98 8.58 -17.45 8.25
C HIS A 98 8.61 -16.39 9.36
N LEU A 99 9.00 -15.13 9.07
CA LEU A 99 8.89 -14.06 10.05
C LEU A 99 7.42 -13.72 10.32
N LYS A 100 7.11 -13.46 11.59
CA LYS A 100 5.75 -13.19 12.07
C LYS A 100 5.74 -11.86 12.84
N PRO A 101 5.78 -10.71 12.16
CA PRO A 101 5.67 -9.42 12.81
C PRO A 101 4.28 -9.26 13.45
N ASP A 102 4.23 -8.73 14.65
CA ASP A 102 2.99 -8.42 15.35
C ASP A 102 2.28 -7.20 14.72
N PHE A 103 0.95 -7.11 14.92
CA PHE A 103 0.13 -6.04 14.35
C PHE A 103 0.56 -4.64 14.77
N LYS A 104 1.17 -4.48 15.95
CA LYS A 104 1.65 -3.19 16.45
C LYS A 104 2.89 -2.76 15.68
N THR A 105 3.86 -3.65 15.49
CA THR A 105 5.05 -3.42 14.65
C THR A 105 4.65 -3.05 13.23
N ILE A 106 3.69 -3.78 12.64
CA ILE A 106 3.14 -3.49 11.31
C ILE A 106 2.54 -2.08 11.29
N ALA A 107 1.68 -1.73 12.24
CA ALA A 107 1.01 -0.42 12.28
C ALA A 107 2.00 0.74 12.50
N ASP A 108 2.96 0.58 13.41
CA ASP A 108 3.98 1.57 13.73
C ASP A 108 4.88 1.84 12.51
N PHE A 109 5.30 0.80 11.80
CA PHE A 109 6.08 0.94 10.57
C PHE A 109 5.39 1.83 9.53
N ARG A 110 4.10 1.63 9.29
CA ARG A 110 3.32 2.47 8.37
C ARG A 110 3.20 3.91 8.86
N ARG A 111 2.98 4.11 10.17
CA ARG A 111 2.87 5.44 10.77
C ARG A 111 4.16 6.23 10.60
N ASP A 112 5.28 5.57 10.88
CA ASP A 112 6.60 6.20 10.91
C ASP A 112 7.13 6.52 9.48
N ASN A 113 6.66 5.82 8.45
CA ASN A 113 7.17 5.91 7.07
C ASN A 113 6.17 6.41 6.03
N ARG A 114 5.20 7.26 6.40
CA ARG A 114 4.09 7.67 5.52
C ARG A 114 4.52 8.20 4.16
N ASN A 115 5.55 9.02 4.10
CA ASN A 115 5.98 9.66 2.86
C ASN A 115 6.73 8.69 1.95
N ALA A 116 7.62 7.88 2.54
CA ALA A 116 8.32 6.81 1.83
C ALA A 116 7.32 5.81 1.21
N PHE A 117 6.28 5.42 1.95
CA PHE A 117 5.20 4.58 1.43
C PHE A 117 4.54 5.16 0.18
N ARG A 118 4.20 6.46 0.16
CA ARG A 118 3.56 7.10 -1.00
C ARG A 118 4.42 7.03 -2.25
N GLN A 119 5.72 7.24 -2.09
CA GLN A 119 6.66 7.18 -3.20
C GLN A 119 6.78 5.75 -3.74
N VAL A 120 7.10 4.79 -2.88
CA VAL A 120 7.29 3.38 -3.29
C VAL A 120 6.01 2.77 -3.87
N PHE A 121 4.84 3.06 -3.29
CA PHE A 121 3.57 2.57 -3.84
C PHE A 121 3.26 3.15 -5.22
N ARG A 122 3.66 4.40 -5.49
CA ARG A 122 3.54 4.98 -6.84
C ARG A 122 4.41 4.23 -7.84
N GLU A 123 5.66 3.97 -7.49
CA GLU A 123 6.61 3.23 -8.32
C GLU A 123 6.12 1.79 -8.56
N PHE A 124 5.64 1.12 -7.50
CA PHE A 124 5.07 -0.21 -7.61
C PHE A 124 3.85 -0.26 -8.54
N VAL A 125 2.93 0.70 -8.43
CA VAL A 125 1.76 0.79 -9.32
C VAL A 125 2.18 1.01 -10.77
N LEU A 126 3.22 1.82 -11.02
CA LEU A 126 3.76 2.03 -12.37
C LEU A 126 4.36 0.73 -12.93
N LEU A 127 5.14 0.00 -12.13
CA LEU A 127 5.68 -1.31 -12.50
C LEU A 127 4.55 -2.30 -12.82
N CYS A 128 3.54 -2.40 -11.95
CA CYS A 128 2.41 -3.29 -12.19
C CYS A 128 1.64 -2.97 -13.48
N ARG A 129 1.54 -1.69 -13.83
CA ARG A 129 0.95 -1.26 -15.12
C ARG A 129 1.80 -1.67 -16.31
N GLN A 130 3.12 -1.53 -16.22
CA GLN A 130 4.04 -1.93 -17.28
C GLN A 130 4.01 -3.46 -17.50
N LEU A 131 3.88 -4.22 -16.42
CA LEU A 131 3.80 -5.68 -16.45
C LEU A 131 2.38 -6.22 -16.73
N ASN A 132 1.39 -5.34 -16.96
CA ASN A 132 -0.03 -5.71 -17.12
C ASN A 132 -0.60 -6.58 -16.00
N LEU A 133 -0.06 -6.46 -14.78
CA LEU A 133 -0.51 -7.21 -13.60
C LEU A 133 -1.87 -6.74 -13.08
N PHE A 134 -2.26 -5.50 -13.39
CA PHE A 134 -3.61 -5.00 -13.15
C PHE A 134 -4.45 -5.29 -14.40
N GLY A 135 -5.27 -6.33 -14.38
CA GLY A 135 -6.29 -6.54 -15.41
C GLY A 135 -7.17 -5.29 -15.56
N ARG A 136 -7.78 -5.09 -16.72
CA ARG A 136 -8.66 -3.95 -17.04
C ARG A 136 -9.79 -3.73 -16.02
N GLU A 137 -10.16 -4.74 -15.26
CA GLU A 137 -11.20 -4.71 -14.23
C GLU A 137 -10.86 -3.81 -13.03
N LEU A 138 -9.58 -3.65 -12.68
CA LEU A 138 -9.19 -2.82 -11.53
C LEU A 138 -9.42 -1.33 -11.77
N LEU A 139 -9.32 -0.86 -13.01
CA LEU A 139 -9.61 0.54 -13.38
C LEU A 139 -11.11 0.85 -13.34
N ALA A 140 -11.96 -0.14 -13.63
CA ALA A 140 -13.42 0.01 -13.59
C ALA A 140 -13.97 0.09 -12.15
N VAL A 141 -13.38 -0.64 -11.19
CA VAL A 141 -13.78 -0.64 -9.77
C VAL A 141 -13.47 0.70 -9.11
N ASP A 142 -12.38 1.35 -9.45
CA ASP A 142 -12.01 2.66 -8.89
C ASP A 142 -12.96 3.77 -9.36
N GLY A 143 -13.37 3.75 -10.62
CA GLY A 143 -14.36 4.69 -11.16
C GLY A 143 -15.76 4.51 -10.56
N THR A 144 -16.15 3.30 -10.17
CA THR A 144 -17.46 3.01 -9.59
C THR A 144 -17.54 3.48 -8.13
N ARG A 145 -16.46 3.41 -7.36
CA ARG A 145 -16.41 3.89 -5.97
C ARG A 145 -16.50 5.41 -5.85
N ILE A 146 -15.93 6.16 -6.80
CA ILE A 146 -16.02 7.61 -6.81
C ILE A 146 -17.48 8.06 -7.04
N LYS A 147 -18.23 7.35 -7.88
CA LYS A 147 -19.67 7.63 -8.10
C LYS A 147 -20.55 7.28 -6.89
N ALA A 148 -20.21 6.25 -6.12
CA ALA A 148 -20.99 5.82 -4.96
C ALA A 148 -20.87 6.75 -3.72
N VAL A 149 -19.84 7.58 -3.66
CA VAL A 149 -19.61 8.53 -2.56
C VAL A 149 -20.11 9.95 -2.95
N ASN A 150 -20.57 10.13 -4.18
CA ASN A 150 -21.01 11.42 -4.69
C ASN A 150 -22.41 11.75 -4.15
N ASN A 151 -22.45 12.48 -3.03
CA ASN A 151 -23.70 13.01 -2.49
C ASN A 151 -24.26 14.04 -3.48
N LYS A 152 -25.51 13.87 -3.91
CA LYS A 152 -26.19 14.70 -4.88
C LYS A 152 -26.14 16.19 -4.54
N ASP A 153 -26.12 16.52 -3.25
CA ASP A 153 -26.08 17.88 -2.72
C ASP A 153 -24.68 18.52 -2.73
N ARG A 154 -23.62 17.74 -3.04
CA ARG A 154 -22.23 18.21 -3.14
C ARG A 154 -21.66 18.18 -4.55
N ASN A 155 -22.49 17.94 -5.55
CA ASN A 155 -22.09 17.97 -6.96
C ASN A 155 -22.04 19.42 -7.47
N PHE A 156 -20.84 19.96 -7.56
CA PHE A 156 -20.59 21.24 -8.23
C PHE A 156 -20.54 21.01 -9.74
N THR A 157 -21.61 21.40 -10.45
CA THR A 157 -21.60 21.50 -11.90
C THR A 157 -20.98 22.84 -12.32
N ARG A 158 -20.47 22.95 -13.56
CA ARG A 158 -19.92 24.20 -14.08
C ARG A 158 -20.90 25.36 -13.94
N ALA A 159 -22.21 25.13 -14.06
CA ALA A 159 -23.25 26.11 -13.86
C ALA A 159 -23.41 26.59 -12.41
N SER A 160 -23.08 25.79 -11.42
CA SER A 160 -23.12 26.16 -10.01
C SER A 160 -21.88 26.92 -9.52
N LEU A 161 -20.81 26.94 -10.33
CA LEU A 161 -19.56 27.65 -10.04
C LEU A 161 -19.51 29.05 -10.68
N THR A 162 -20.44 29.39 -11.56
CA THR A 162 -20.58 30.76 -12.11
C THR A 162 -21.20 31.65 -11.04
N PRO A 163 -20.55 32.78 -10.66
CA PRO A 163 -21.15 33.74 -9.74
C PRO A 163 -22.48 34.23 -10.33
N ARG A 164 -23.54 34.13 -9.54
CA ARG A 164 -24.85 34.74 -9.92
C ARG A 164 -24.63 36.22 -10.07
N PRO A 165 -24.99 36.84 -11.23
CA PRO A 165 -24.93 38.29 -11.31
C PRO A 165 -25.84 38.89 -10.24
N ALA A 166 -25.34 39.91 -9.55
CA ALA A 166 -26.09 40.60 -8.51
C ALA A 166 -27.41 41.13 -9.12
N PRO A 167 -28.53 41.06 -8.37
CA PRO A 167 -29.78 41.65 -8.85
C PRO A 167 -29.56 43.14 -9.05
N MET A 168 -29.84 43.61 -10.25
CA MET A 168 -29.82 45.02 -10.56
C MET A 168 -30.86 45.71 -9.66
N SER A 169 -30.40 46.59 -8.78
CA SER A 169 -31.26 47.44 -7.97
C SER A 169 -32.03 48.34 -8.96
N SER A 170 -33.34 48.26 -8.92
CA SER A 170 -34.23 49.20 -9.56
C SER A 170 -34.07 50.55 -8.89
N ALA A 171 -33.17 51.37 -9.42
CA ALA A 171 -33.09 52.76 -9.02
C ALA A 171 -34.36 53.44 -9.51
N SER A 172 -35.13 53.95 -8.55
CA SER A 172 -36.29 54.78 -8.69
C SER A 172 -36.00 55.99 -9.56
N TRP A 173 -36.73 56.08 -10.68
CA TRP A 173 -36.90 57.34 -11.37
C TRP A 173 -38.07 58.09 -10.74
N SER A 174 -37.75 59.02 -9.84
CA SER A 174 -38.69 60.09 -9.51
C SER A 174 -38.14 61.38 -10.13
N LEU A 175 -38.71 61.79 -11.19
CA LEU A 175 -38.53 63.16 -11.69
C LEU A 175 -39.71 63.98 -11.23
N ALA A 176 -39.40 65.03 -10.49
CA ALA A 176 -40.27 66.09 -10.18
C ALA A 176 -40.50 66.99 -11.40
N ALA A 177 -41.73 67.42 -11.58
CA ALA A 177 -42.11 68.57 -12.40
C ALA A 177 -41.96 69.83 -11.58
#